data_6e571d6718fc76ef82982431585f5b9e
#
_entry.id   6e571d6718fc76ef82982431585f5b9e
#
_cell.length_a   1.000
_cell.length_b   1.000
_cell.length_c   1.000
_cell.angle_alpha   90.00
_cell.angle_beta   90.00
_cell.angle_gamma   90.00
#
_symmetry.space_group_name_H-M   'P 1'
#
loop_
_entity.id
_entity.type
_entity.pdbx_description
1 polymer ?
#
loop_
_entity_poly.entity_id
_entity_poly.type
_entity_poly.pdbx_seq_one_letter_code
_entity_poly.pdbx_strand_id
1 'polypeptide(L)'
;MSYLVVVPELVAAAATDLANIGSSISAANAAAAAPTTALVAAGGDEVSAAIAALFGAHARAYQALSAQAAMFHEQFVRALAAGGNSYAVAEAATAQSVQQDLLNLINAPTQALLGRPLIGNGANGLPGTGQNGGDGGILYGNGGNGGSGGVNQAGGNGGNAGLWGNGGSGGAGGNATTAGRNGFNGGAGGSGGLLWGNGGAGGAGGNGGPAPLVGGVGTTGGAGGNGGGAGLFYGFGGAGGNGGMGGVAPSTGPSMGILPAGGVGGPGGSGGASALAFGSGGVGGAGGLGGPTDGTVQGVGGFGGQGGNGGQSGLLFGNAGAGGAGAAGGAGTGDTESFGGHGGAGGDGGAVGLIGNGGGGGNGGAGGTGSPGAVVGGNGGVGGLGGAGSPGGLLYGTGGAGGNGGPGGDGGTGATVGFAGSGGFGGAGGIAQLFGTGGMGGSGGGIGAGTTTVVPPDVAPVGGTGGNGGRAGLLLGVGGMGGNGGATSVGGTLYAAGGNGGDGGLV
;
A
#
# COMPACT_ATOMS: atom_id res chain seq x y z
N MET A 1 -17.26 -34.03 -41.55
CA MET A 1 -15.86 -33.76 -41.17
C MET A 1 -15.52 -34.70 -40.01
N SER A 2 -14.48 -35.51 -40.12
CA SER A 2 -14.03 -36.34 -38.98
C SER A 2 -13.25 -35.44 -38.03
N TYR A 3 -13.68 -35.36 -36.80
CA TYR A 3 -12.93 -34.68 -35.76
C TYR A 3 -11.83 -35.61 -35.26
N LEU A 4 -10.59 -35.18 -35.33
CA LEU A 4 -9.46 -35.84 -34.66
C LEU A 4 -9.45 -35.32 -33.22
N VAL A 5 -9.77 -36.19 -32.26
CA VAL A 5 -9.63 -35.91 -30.84
C VAL A 5 -8.23 -36.33 -30.42
N VAL A 6 -7.37 -35.40 -30.13
CA VAL A 6 -6.03 -35.64 -29.59
C VAL A 6 -6.10 -35.36 -28.09
N VAL A 7 -5.58 -36.29 -27.27
CA VAL A 7 -5.40 -36.09 -25.84
C VAL A 7 -3.95 -35.66 -25.60
N PRO A 8 -3.66 -34.37 -25.39
CA PRO A 8 -2.28 -33.83 -25.32
C PRO A 8 -1.41 -34.54 -24.27
N GLU A 9 -2.02 -34.95 -23.15
CA GLU A 9 -1.35 -35.64 -22.06
C GLU A 9 -0.83 -37.01 -22.48
N LEU A 10 -1.59 -37.75 -23.33
CA LEU A 10 -1.17 -39.03 -23.85
C LEU A 10 0.00 -38.87 -24.82
N VAL A 11 0.00 -37.82 -25.63
CA VAL A 11 1.11 -37.51 -26.53
C VAL A 11 2.37 -37.15 -25.75
N ALA A 12 2.24 -36.36 -24.69
CA ALA A 12 3.35 -36.02 -23.81
C ALA A 12 3.92 -37.24 -23.07
N ALA A 13 3.05 -38.12 -22.59
CA ALA A 13 3.46 -39.41 -21.98
C ALA A 13 4.22 -40.27 -22.98
N ALA A 14 3.71 -40.45 -24.20
CA ALA A 14 4.38 -41.18 -25.25
C ALA A 14 5.74 -40.61 -25.63
N ALA A 15 5.87 -39.27 -25.67
CA ALA A 15 7.16 -38.61 -25.91
C ALA A 15 8.17 -38.91 -24.78
N THR A 16 7.70 -38.94 -23.53
CA THR A 16 8.52 -39.29 -22.36
C THR A 16 8.97 -40.75 -22.40
N ASP A 17 8.08 -41.69 -22.75
CA ASP A 17 8.41 -43.11 -22.87
C ASP A 17 9.43 -43.33 -23.99
N LEU A 18 9.25 -42.70 -25.14
CA LEU A 18 10.23 -42.72 -26.23
C LEU A 18 11.59 -42.17 -25.80
N ALA A 19 11.63 -41.06 -25.05
CA ALA A 19 12.88 -40.51 -24.53
C ALA A 19 13.61 -41.53 -23.62
N ASN A 20 12.87 -42.19 -22.76
CA ASN A 20 13.41 -43.27 -21.87
C ASN A 20 13.98 -44.45 -22.66
N ILE A 21 13.30 -44.89 -23.73
CA ILE A 21 13.80 -45.92 -24.65
C ILE A 21 15.11 -45.46 -25.29
N GLY A 22 15.15 -44.24 -25.84
CA GLY A 22 16.36 -43.66 -26.44
C GLY A 22 17.54 -43.60 -25.47
N SER A 23 17.27 -43.20 -24.23
CA SER A 23 18.27 -43.18 -23.15
C SER A 23 18.81 -44.58 -22.83
N SER A 24 17.93 -45.57 -22.74
CA SER A 24 18.32 -46.99 -22.48
C SER A 24 19.18 -47.57 -23.61
N ILE A 25 18.81 -47.29 -24.86
CA ILE A 25 19.59 -47.74 -26.05
C ILE A 25 20.96 -47.04 -26.05
N SER A 26 21.02 -45.73 -25.78
CA SER A 26 22.26 -44.98 -25.74
C SER A 26 23.20 -45.48 -24.62
N ALA A 27 22.68 -45.84 -23.46
CA ALA A 27 23.45 -46.44 -22.37
C ALA A 27 24.00 -47.82 -22.74
N ALA A 28 23.20 -48.67 -23.40
CA ALA A 28 23.63 -49.98 -23.88
C ALA A 28 24.74 -49.85 -24.93
N ASN A 29 24.58 -48.97 -25.91
CA ASN A 29 25.58 -48.72 -26.96
C ASN A 29 26.90 -48.17 -26.37
N ALA A 30 26.82 -47.29 -25.39
CA ALA A 30 28.00 -46.78 -24.69
C ALA A 30 28.75 -47.88 -23.91
N ALA A 31 28.00 -48.77 -23.24
CA ALA A 31 28.59 -49.90 -22.55
C ALA A 31 29.25 -50.91 -23.51
N ALA A 32 28.69 -51.13 -24.72
CA ALA A 32 29.22 -52.02 -25.72
C ALA A 32 30.40 -51.42 -26.53
N ALA A 33 30.61 -50.12 -26.50
CA ALA A 33 31.59 -49.42 -27.34
C ALA A 33 33.04 -49.92 -27.11
N ALA A 34 33.53 -49.90 -25.88
CA ALA A 34 34.90 -50.26 -25.55
C ALA A 34 35.21 -51.77 -25.85
N PRO A 35 34.40 -52.75 -25.39
CA PRO A 35 34.69 -54.16 -25.61
C PRO A 35 34.60 -54.59 -27.09
N THR A 36 33.82 -53.87 -27.94
CA THR A 36 33.64 -54.22 -29.35
C THR A 36 34.61 -53.49 -30.29
N THR A 37 35.04 -52.24 -29.96
CA THR A 37 35.96 -51.48 -30.82
C THR A 37 37.42 -51.75 -30.54
N ALA A 38 37.79 -52.29 -29.37
CA ALA A 38 39.13 -52.63 -28.93
C ALA A 38 39.36 -54.15 -28.86
N LEU A 39 38.80 -54.89 -29.81
CA LEU A 39 38.94 -56.36 -29.86
C LEU A 39 40.39 -56.74 -30.14
N VAL A 40 40.96 -57.58 -29.24
CA VAL A 40 42.33 -58.11 -29.38
C VAL A 40 42.31 -59.38 -30.22
N ALA A 41 43.34 -59.55 -31.05
CA ALA A 41 43.52 -60.78 -31.84
C ALA A 41 43.60 -62.04 -30.95
N ALA A 42 42.87 -63.10 -31.28
CA ALA A 42 42.83 -64.36 -30.51
C ALA A 42 44.13 -65.15 -30.53
N GLY A 43 44.99 -64.90 -31.52
CA GLY A 43 46.32 -65.49 -31.67
C GLY A 43 47.32 -64.53 -32.28
N GLY A 44 48.60 -64.90 -32.32
CA GLY A 44 49.65 -64.08 -32.92
C GLY A 44 49.83 -64.20 -34.42
N ASP A 45 48.78 -64.68 -35.11
CA ASP A 45 48.80 -64.97 -36.56
C ASP A 45 48.06 -63.86 -37.34
N GLU A 46 48.36 -63.80 -38.65
CA GLU A 46 47.82 -62.77 -39.59
C GLU A 46 46.27 -62.87 -39.72
N VAL A 47 45.72 -64.11 -39.64
CA VAL A 47 44.29 -64.32 -39.81
C VAL A 47 43.55 -63.80 -38.57
N SER A 48 44.02 -64.11 -37.36
CA SER A 48 43.47 -63.60 -36.13
C SER A 48 43.53 -62.06 -36.07
N ALA A 49 44.65 -61.44 -36.51
CA ALA A 49 44.79 -60.00 -36.58
C ALA A 49 43.78 -59.41 -37.59
N ALA A 50 43.66 -59.98 -38.80
CA ALA A 50 42.71 -59.52 -39.81
C ALA A 50 41.25 -59.59 -39.34
N ILE A 51 40.88 -60.67 -38.67
CA ILE A 51 39.53 -60.86 -38.11
C ILE A 51 39.23 -59.76 -36.99
N ALA A 52 40.19 -59.57 -36.08
CA ALA A 52 40.03 -58.52 -35.02
C ALA A 52 39.90 -57.13 -35.65
N ALA A 53 40.67 -56.81 -36.71
CA ALA A 53 40.56 -55.57 -37.42
C ALA A 53 39.21 -55.39 -38.12
N LEU A 54 38.66 -56.49 -38.76
CA LEU A 54 37.35 -56.45 -39.38
C LEU A 54 36.22 -56.16 -38.38
N PHE A 55 36.20 -56.91 -37.24
CA PHE A 55 35.20 -56.65 -36.21
C PHE A 55 35.35 -55.26 -35.58
N GLY A 56 36.55 -54.80 -35.33
CA GLY A 56 36.79 -53.42 -34.83
C GLY A 56 36.32 -52.35 -35.82
N ALA A 57 36.52 -52.54 -37.15
CA ALA A 57 35.97 -51.67 -38.15
C ALA A 57 34.45 -51.66 -38.21
N HIS A 58 33.81 -52.86 -38.12
CA HIS A 58 32.36 -52.96 -38.07
C HIS A 58 31.79 -52.32 -36.81
N ALA A 59 32.39 -52.52 -35.67
CA ALA A 59 31.96 -51.87 -34.40
C ALA A 59 32.04 -50.36 -34.47
N ARG A 60 33.09 -49.79 -35.04
CA ARG A 60 33.20 -48.31 -35.25
C ARG A 60 32.11 -47.77 -36.19
N ALA A 61 31.85 -48.51 -37.31
CA ALA A 61 30.79 -48.16 -38.24
C ALA A 61 29.40 -48.19 -37.54
N TYR A 62 29.15 -49.24 -36.73
CA TYR A 62 27.95 -49.33 -35.92
C TYR A 62 27.79 -48.18 -34.93
N GLN A 63 28.86 -47.77 -34.21
CA GLN A 63 28.82 -46.64 -33.27
C GLN A 63 28.49 -45.34 -34.00
N ALA A 64 29.05 -45.10 -35.19
CA ALA A 64 28.74 -43.93 -36.01
C ALA A 64 27.25 -43.90 -36.44
N LEU A 65 26.72 -45.02 -36.89
CA LEU A 65 25.30 -45.16 -37.25
C LEU A 65 24.39 -44.98 -36.03
N SER A 66 24.76 -45.56 -34.87
CA SER A 66 24.04 -45.44 -33.61
C SER A 66 23.96 -43.98 -33.13
N ALA A 67 25.05 -43.21 -33.29
CA ALA A 67 25.03 -41.79 -32.97
C ALA A 67 24.06 -40.97 -33.86
N GLN A 68 23.99 -41.31 -35.16
CA GLN A 68 23.03 -40.68 -36.08
C GLN A 68 21.58 -41.05 -35.72
N ALA A 69 21.34 -42.31 -35.37
CA ALA A 69 20.02 -42.78 -34.94
C ALA A 69 19.58 -42.09 -33.64
N ALA A 70 20.50 -41.90 -32.70
CA ALA A 70 20.21 -41.20 -31.45
C ALA A 70 19.82 -39.72 -31.70
N MET A 71 20.54 -39.01 -32.59
CA MET A 71 20.18 -37.61 -32.96
C MET A 71 18.80 -37.55 -33.63
N PHE A 72 18.49 -38.46 -34.52
CA PHE A 72 17.17 -38.54 -35.17
C PHE A 72 16.06 -38.81 -34.12
N HIS A 73 16.30 -39.76 -33.24
CA HIS A 73 15.35 -40.11 -32.18
C HIS A 73 15.07 -38.92 -31.27
N GLU A 74 16.12 -38.17 -30.85
CA GLU A 74 15.97 -36.96 -30.04
C GLU A 74 15.16 -35.88 -30.76
N GLN A 75 15.43 -35.65 -32.06
CA GLN A 75 14.65 -34.69 -32.84
C GLN A 75 13.19 -35.12 -32.98
N PHE A 76 12.93 -36.42 -33.17
CA PHE A 76 11.57 -36.95 -33.24
C PHE A 76 10.81 -36.77 -31.91
N VAL A 77 11.43 -37.09 -30.79
CA VAL A 77 10.83 -36.88 -29.44
C VAL A 77 10.52 -35.41 -29.21
N ARG A 78 11.44 -34.53 -29.55
CA ARG A 78 11.19 -33.07 -29.44
C ARG A 78 10.04 -32.59 -30.32
N ALA A 79 9.96 -33.09 -31.56
CA ALA A 79 8.86 -32.74 -32.46
C ALA A 79 7.51 -33.27 -31.96
N LEU A 80 7.48 -34.49 -31.40
CA LEU A 80 6.28 -35.07 -30.80
C LEU A 80 5.81 -34.28 -29.57
N ALA A 81 6.72 -33.91 -28.68
CA ALA A 81 6.42 -33.10 -27.52
C ALA A 81 5.91 -31.69 -27.91
N ALA A 82 6.54 -31.05 -28.91
CA ALA A 82 6.08 -29.77 -29.44
C ALA A 82 4.70 -29.86 -30.07
N GLY A 83 4.41 -30.94 -30.79
CA GLY A 83 3.07 -31.23 -31.34
C GLY A 83 2.03 -31.36 -30.23
N GLY A 84 2.29 -32.15 -29.19
CA GLY A 84 1.40 -32.26 -28.03
C GLY A 84 1.08 -30.92 -27.38
N ASN A 85 2.10 -30.08 -27.15
CA ASN A 85 1.92 -28.74 -26.59
C ASN A 85 1.10 -27.82 -27.51
N SER A 86 1.26 -27.92 -28.84
CA SER A 86 0.46 -27.10 -29.75
C SER A 86 -1.04 -27.43 -29.71
N TYR A 87 -1.40 -28.72 -29.54
CA TYR A 87 -2.78 -29.12 -29.32
C TYR A 87 -3.32 -28.61 -27.98
N ALA A 88 -2.55 -28.73 -26.90
CA ALA A 88 -2.96 -28.21 -25.58
C ALA A 88 -3.26 -26.70 -25.62
N VAL A 89 -2.42 -25.93 -26.30
CA VAL A 89 -2.63 -24.48 -26.46
C VAL A 89 -3.88 -24.20 -27.31
N ALA A 90 -4.11 -24.97 -28.39
CA ALA A 90 -5.28 -24.80 -29.26
C ALA A 90 -6.59 -25.16 -28.52
N GLU A 91 -6.61 -26.20 -27.70
CA GLU A 91 -7.76 -26.59 -26.87
C GLU A 91 -8.07 -25.51 -25.83
N ALA A 92 -7.03 -25.00 -25.13
CA ALA A 92 -7.20 -23.91 -24.16
C ALA A 92 -7.76 -22.65 -24.83
N ALA A 93 -7.26 -22.25 -26.00
CA ALA A 93 -7.76 -21.10 -26.76
C ALA A 93 -9.22 -21.31 -27.21
N THR A 94 -9.59 -22.52 -27.64
CA THR A 94 -10.96 -22.85 -28.04
C THR A 94 -11.92 -22.80 -26.85
N ALA A 95 -11.53 -23.36 -25.71
CA ALA A 95 -12.32 -23.30 -24.48
C ALA A 95 -12.56 -21.87 -24.01
N GLN A 96 -11.53 -21.03 -24.08
CA GLN A 96 -11.64 -19.60 -23.74
C GLN A 96 -12.57 -18.86 -24.69
N SER A 97 -12.53 -19.15 -26.01
CA SER A 97 -13.40 -18.49 -26.97
C SER A 97 -14.88 -18.88 -26.77
N VAL A 98 -15.18 -20.16 -26.53
CA VAL A 98 -16.54 -20.62 -26.22
C VAL A 98 -17.09 -19.98 -24.94
N GLN A 99 -16.26 -19.86 -23.89
CA GLN A 99 -16.65 -19.16 -22.68
C GLN A 99 -16.96 -17.68 -22.94
N GLN A 100 -16.15 -16.99 -23.75
CA GLN A 100 -16.37 -15.60 -24.10
C GLN A 100 -17.63 -15.41 -24.95
N ASP A 101 -17.90 -16.29 -25.91
CA ASP A 101 -19.10 -16.24 -26.74
C ASP A 101 -20.36 -16.45 -25.91
N LEU A 102 -20.33 -17.37 -24.93
CA LEU A 102 -21.43 -17.58 -24.00
C LEU A 102 -21.66 -16.36 -23.12
N LEU A 103 -20.60 -15.73 -22.59
CA LEU A 103 -20.70 -14.49 -21.82
C LEU A 103 -21.23 -13.35 -22.67
N ASN A 104 -20.81 -13.22 -23.92
CA ASN A 104 -21.31 -12.22 -24.84
C ASN A 104 -22.81 -12.42 -25.09
N LEU A 105 -23.27 -13.65 -25.29
CA LEU A 105 -24.68 -13.98 -25.47
C LEU A 105 -25.53 -13.62 -24.22
N ILE A 106 -25.03 -13.94 -23.02
CA ILE A 106 -25.71 -13.63 -21.75
C ILE A 106 -25.74 -12.13 -21.50
N ASN A 107 -24.68 -11.42 -21.86
CA ASN A 107 -24.54 -9.98 -21.62
C ASN A 107 -25.23 -9.11 -22.67
N ALA A 108 -25.48 -9.61 -23.88
CA ALA A 108 -26.01 -8.83 -24.99
C ALA A 108 -27.30 -8.05 -24.65
N PRO A 109 -28.31 -8.64 -23.97
CA PRO A 109 -29.55 -7.89 -23.65
C PRO A 109 -29.31 -6.73 -22.69
N THR A 110 -28.52 -6.94 -21.62
CA THR A 110 -28.23 -5.92 -20.60
C THR A 110 -27.28 -4.86 -21.14
N GLN A 111 -26.34 -5.23 -21.98
CA GLN A 111 -25.45 -4.31 -22.66
C GLN A 111 -26.22 -3.37 -23.61
N ALA A 112 -27.17 -3.91 -24.36
CA ALA A 112 -28.00 -3.11 -25.29
C ALA A 112 -28.96 -2.16 -24.55
N LEU A 113 -29.58 -2.61 -23.44
CA LEU A 113 -30.59 -1.84 -22.73
C LEU A 113 -30.02 -0.88 -21.69
N LEU A 114 -28.96 -1.26 -21.01
CA LEU A 114 -28.41 -0.58 -19.82
C LEU A 114 -26.95 -0.13 -19.99
N GLY A 115 -26.31 -0.47 -21.11
CA GLY A 115 -24.90 -0.16 -21.35
C GLY A 115 -23.91 -0.87 -20.42
N ARG A 116 -24.37 -1.92 -19.67
CA ARG A 116 -23.57 -2.69 -18.71
C ARG A 116 -23.78 -4.19 -18.92
N PRO A 117 -22.72 -5.01 -18.76
CA PRO A 117 -22.88 -6.46 -18.80
C PRO A 117 -23.68 -6.95 -17.59
N LEU A 118 -24.34 -8.10 -17.72
CA LEU A 118 -24.96 -8.79 -16.59
C LEU A 118 -23.89 -9.43 -15.70
N ILE A 119 -22.91 -10.09 -16.33
CA ILE A 119 -21.81 -10.79 -15.69
C ILE A 119 -20.49 -10.36 -16.35
N GLY A 120 -19.53 -9.92 -15.54
CA GLY A 120 -18.18 -9.55 -16.00
C GLY A 120 -17.59 -8.45 -15.16
N ASN A 121 -16.29 -8.38 -15.10
CA ASN A 121 -15.58 -7.31 -14.40
C ASN A 121 -15.60 -6.01 -15.23
N GLY A 122 -15.60 -4.87 -14.55
CA GLY A 122 -15.38 -3.58 -15.16
C GLY A 122 -13.98 -3.47 -15.77
N ALA A 123 -13.86 -2.74 -16.86
CA ALA A 123 -12.56 -2.46 -17.48
C ALA A 123 -11.71 -1.57 -16.56
N ASN A 124 -10.41 -1.86 -16.46
CA ASN A 124 -9.49 -0.98 -15.76
C ASN A 124 -9.25 0.29 -16.57
N GLY A 125 -9.12 1.43 -15.88
CA GLY A 125 -8.63 2.68 -16.48
C GLY A 125 -7.18 2.52 -16.94
N LEU A 126 -6.85 3.17 -18.05
CA LEU A 126 -5.51 3.11 -18.60
C LEU A 126 -4.51 3.84 -17.67
N PRO A 127 -3.36 3.23 -17.35
CA PRO A 127 -2.34 3.87 -16.54
C PRO A 127 -1.84 5.18 -17.18
N GLY A 128 -1.58 6.18 -16.36
CA GLY A 128 -1.08 7.48 -16.82
C GLY A 128 -2.12 8.39 -17.48
N THR A 129 -3.41 8.01 -17.46
CA THR A 129 -4.49 8.78 -18.11
C THR A 129 -5.51 9.37 -17.12
N GLY A 130 -5.48 8.95 -15.85
CA GLY A 130 -6.51 9.32 -14.88
C GLY A 130 -7.91 8.82 -15.24
N GLN A 131 -8.04 7.87 -16.17
CA GLN A 131 -9.31 7.29 -16.57
C GLN A 131 -9.93 6.50 -15.41
N ASN A 132 -11.23 6.69 -15.20
CA ASN A 132 -11.97 5.89 -14.21
C ASN A 132 -12.02 4.42 -14.63
N GLY A 133 -12.03 3.53 -13.63
CA GLY A 133 -12.40 2.14 -13.86
C GLY A 133 -13.85 2.01 -14.27
N GLY A 134 -14.17 1.05 -15.15
CA GLY A 134 -15.54 0.72 -15.53
C GLY A 134 -16.29 0.01 -14.40
N ASP A 135 -17.61 0.16 -14.37
CA ASP A 135 -18.45 -0.59 -13.44
C ASP A 135 -18.47 -2.09 -13.79
N GLY A 136 -18.51 -2.94 -12.78
CA GLY A 136 -18.70 -4.38 -12.93
C GLY A 136 -20.09 -4.75 -13.42
N GLY A 137 -20.30 -6.03 -13.74
CA GLY A 137 -21.60 -6.55 -14.17
C GLY A 137 -22.71 -6.28 -13.15
N ILE A 138 -23.95 -6.19 -13.65
CA ILE A 138 -25.12 -5.88 -12.82
C ILE A 138 -25.33 -6.95 -11.74
N LEU A 139 -25.23 -8.23 -12.13
CA LEU A 139 -25.43 -9.36 -11.22
C LEU A 139 -24.15 -9.77 -10.55
N TYR A 140 -23.08 -9.97 -11.32
CA TYR A 140 -21.80 -10.46 -10.82
C TYR A 140 -20.62 -9.82 -11.56
N GLY A 141 -19.67 -9.29 -10.81
CA GLY A 141 -18.42 -8.76 -11.31
C GLY A 141 -17.85 -7.65 -10.45
N ASN A 142 -16.54 -7.57 -10.43
CA ASN A 142 -15.82 -6.52 -9.72
C ASN A 142 -15.82 -5.23 -10.54
N GLY A 143 -15.80 -4.08 -9.88
CA GLY A 143 -15.46 -2.82 -10.54
C GLY A 143 -14.02 -2.85 -11.06
N GLY A 144 -13.77 -2.17 -12.18
CA GLY A 144 -12.43 -1.97 -12.73
C GLY A 144 -11.62 -0.98 -11.87
N ASN A 145 -10.31 -1.13 -11.83
CA ASN A 145 -9.45 -0.18 -11.15
C ASN A 145 -9.36 1.14 -11.93
N GLY A 146 -9.28 2.27 -11.22
CA GLY A 146 -8.97 3.56 -11.83
C GLY A 146 -7.54 3.61 -12.35
N GLY A 147 -7.32 4.25 -13.49
CA GLY A 147 -5.99 4.51 -14.05
C GLY A 147 -5.24 5.53 -13.19
N SER A 148 -3.93 5.35 -13.02
CA SER A 148 -3.12 6.39 -12.41
C SER A 148 -3.18 7.67 -13.23
N GLY A 149 -3.10 8.82 -12.59
CA GLY A 149 -2.90 10.10 -13.27
C GLY A 149 -1.53 10.15 -13.93
N GLY A 150 -1.45 10.76 -15.09
CA GLY A 150 -0.21 11.20 -15.69
C GLY A 150 0.37 12.41 -14.96
N VAL A 151 1.43 12.98 -15.52
CA VAL A 151 2.00 14.22 -15.00
C VAL A 151 0.93 15.31 -15.01
N ASN A 152 0.74 15.98 -13.88
CA ASN A 152 -0.25 17.05 -13.71
C ASN A 152 -1.72 16.60 -13.89
N GLN A 153 -2.04 15.37 -13.53
CA GLN A 153 -3.39 14.80 -13.67
C GLN A 153 -3.81 14.01 -12.44
N ALA A 154 -5.09 14.11 -12.04
CA ALA A 154 -5.64 13.31 -10.96
C ALA A 154 -5.72 11.83 -11.33
N GLY A 155 -5.69 10.96 -10.33
CA GLY A 155 -5.99 9.54 -10.51
C GLY A 155 -7.46 9.31 -10.81
N GLY A 156 -7.76 8.28 -11.63
CA GLY A 156 -9.13 7.86 -11.93
C GLY A 156 -9.78 7.16 -10.73
N ASN A 157 -11.08 7.30 -10.58
CA ASN A 157 -11.84 6.56 -9.57
C ASN A 157 -11.94 5.07 -9.94
N GLY A 158 -11.98 4.20 -8.94
CA GLY A 158 -12.35 2.81 -9.15
C GLY A 158 -13.81 2.67 -9.55
N GLY A 159 -14.13 1.69 -10.41
CA GLY A 159 -15.50 1.35 -10.80
C GLY A 159 -16.25 0.64 -9.66
N ASN A 160 -17.57 0.73 -9.67
CA ASN A 160 -18.43 0.06 -8.69
C ASN A 160 -18.71 -1.39 -9.12
N ALA A 161 -18.90 -2.29 -8.17
CA ALA A 161 -19.50 -3.59 -8.45
C ALA A 161 -21.02 -3.48 -8.65
N GLY A 162 -21.67 -4.56 -9.10
CA GLY A 162 -23.13 -4.62 -9.18
C GLY A 162 -23.76 -5.21 -7.90
N LEU A 163 -24.44 -6.37 -8.04
CA LEU A 163 -25.06 -7.05 -6.91
C LEU A 163 -24.02 -7.80 -6.06
N TRP A 164 -23.11 -8.51 -6.73
CA TRP A 164 -22.02 -9.30 -6.15
C TRP A 164 -20.69 -8.92 -6.77
N GLY A 165 -19.68 -8.62 -5.97
CA GLY A 165 -18.32 -8.29 -6.41
C GLY A 165 -17.70 -7.18 -5.59
N ASN A 166 -16.41 -6.96 -5.73
CA ASN A 166 -15.69 -5.91 -5.03
C ASN A 166 -15.62 -4.64 -5.87
N GLY A 167 -15.59 -3.49 -5.23
CA GLY A 167 -15.29 -2.22 -5.90
C GLY A 167 -13.85 -2.18 -6.39
N GLY A 168 -13.60 -1.49 -7.50
CA GLY A 168 -12.26 -1.26 -8.03
C GLY A 168 -11.47 -0.28 -7.17
N SER A 169 -10.15 -0.38 -7.15
CA SER A 169 -9.29 0.59 -6.46
C SER A 169 -9.21 1.90 -7.24
N GLY A 170 -9.07 3.02 -6.55
CA GLY A 170 -8.74 4.32 -7.15
C GLY A 170 -7.30 4.35 -7.67
N GLY A 171 -7.06 5.08 -8.75
CA GLY A 171 -5.74 5.32 -9.31
C GLY A 171 -4.95 6.35 -8.50
N ALA A 172 -3.63 6.26 -8.49
CA ALA A 172 -2.79 7.27 -7.86
C ALA A 172 -2.86 8.60 -8.62
N GLY A 173 -2.83 9.72 -7.90
CA GLY A 173 -2.66 11.05 -8.49
C GLY A 173 -1.27 11.25 -9.07
N GLY A 174 -1.18 12.02 -10.14
CA GLY A 174 0.09 12.37 -10.76
C GLY A 174 0.88 13.39 -9.93
N ASN A 175 2.19 13.31 -10.00
CA ASN A 175 3.06 14.30 -9.38
C ASN A 175 3.04 15.60 -10.20
N ALA A 176 3.11 16.73 -9.52
CA ALA A 176 3.33 18.00 -10.17
C ALA A 176 4.83 18.15 -10.50
N THR A 177 5.16 18.25 -11.76
CA THR A 177 6.54 18.52 -12.23
C THR A 177 6.78 19.99 -12.55
N THR A 178 5.70 20.75 -12.75
CA THR A 178 5.76 22.18 -13.03
C THR A 178 5.80 22.95 -11.71
N ALA A 179 6.72 23.90 -11.62
CA ALA A 179 6.81 24.80 -10.47
C ALA A 179 5.48 25.55 -10.24
N GLY A 180 5.11 25.70 -9.00
CA GLY A 180 3.87 26.38 -8.60
C GLY A 180 2.59 25.56 -8.75
N ARG A 181 2.67 24.27 -9.08
CA ARG A 181 1.50 23.39 -9.14
C ARG A 181 1.43 22.42 -7.97
N ASN A 182 0.22 22.31 -7.42
CA ASN A 182 -0.08 21.32 -6.38
C ASN A 182 -0.03 19.89 -6.94
N GLY A 183 0.29 18.93 -6.10
CA GLY A 183 0.12 17.52 -6.39
C GLY A 183 -1.36 17.21 -6.68
N PHE A 184 -1.60 16.17 -7.46
CA PHE A 184 -2.96 15.82 -7.87
C PHE A 184 -3.54 14.74 -6.97
N ASN A 185 -4.85 14.80 -6.78
CA ASN A 185 -5.51 13.87 -5.87
C ASN A 185 -5.51 12.44 -6.42
N GLY A 186 -5.42 11.47 -5.53
CA GLY A 186 -5.72 10.08 -5.84
C GLY A 186 -7.22 9.90 -6.10
N GLY A 187 -7.55 8.93 -6.95
CA GLY A 187 -8.94 8.54 -7.21
C GLY A 187 -9.59 7.85 -6.01
N ALA A 188 -10.89 7.99 -5.84
CA ALA A 188 -11.63 7.24 -4.84
C ALA A 188 -11.73 5.76 -5.22
N GLY A 189 -11.80 4.87 -4.23
CA GLY A 189 -12.17 3.48 -4.44
C GLY A 189 -13.64 3.34 -4.83
N GLY A 190 -13.96 2.37 -5.69
CA GLY A 190 -15.33 2.03 -6.08
C GLY A 190 -16.10 1.32 -4.96
N SER A 191 -17.42 1.38 -5.01
CA SER A 191 -18.29 0.67 -4.06
C SER A 191 -18.31 -0.83 -4.33
N GLY A 192 -18.35 -1.63 -3.26
CA GLY A 192 -18.60 -3.08 -3.34
C GLY A 192 -20.03 -3.39 -3.76
N GLY A 193 -20.28 -4.67 -4.07
CA GLY A 193 -21.58 -5.14 -4.52
C GLY A 193 -22.69 -4.92 -3.50
N LEU A 194 -23.90 -4.64 -4.00
CA LEU A 194 -25.05 -4.28 -3.17
C LEU A 194 -25.36 -5.33 -2.10
N LEU A 195 -25.28 -6.62 -2.41
CA LEU A 195 -25.50 -7.69 -1.42
C LEU A 195 -24.19 -8.13 -0.76
N TRP A 196 -23.13 -8.31 -1.54
CA TRP A 196 -21.86 -8.87 -1.08
C TRP A 196 -20.69 -8.30 -1.85
N GLY A 197 -19.73 -7.75 -1.14
CA GLY A 197 -18.47 -7.29 -1.71
C GLY A 197 -17.80 -6.19 -0.92
N ASN A 198 -16.51 -6.10 -1.01
CA ASN A 198 -15.71 -5.08 -0.34
C ASN A 198 -15.63 -3.82 -1.17
N GLY A 199 -15.56 -2.68 -0.53
CA GLY A 199 -15.19 -1.43 -1.18
C GLY A 199 -13.74 -1.45 -1.67
N GLY A 200 -13.47 -0.77 -2.76
CA GLY A 200 -12.12 -0.59 -3.31
C GLY A 200 -11.29 0.38 -2.48
N ALA A 201 -9.96 0.23 -2.49
CA ALA A 201 -9.07 1.17 -1.81
C ALA A 201 -8.99 2.50 -2.58
N GLY A 202 -8.81 3.61 -1.89
CA GLY A 202 -8.48 4.90 -2.48
C GLY A 202 -7.06 4.95 -3.03
N GLY A 203 -6.82 5.72 -4.08
CA GLY A 203 -5.50 5.96 -4.66
C GLY A 203 -4.68 6.95 -3.85
N ALA A 204 -3.36 6.86 -3.89
CA ALA A 204 -2.49 7.84 -3.24
C ALA A 204 -2.53 9.19 -3.97
N GLY A 205 -2.36 10.29 -3.24
CA GLY A 205 -2.14 11.61 -3.80
C GLY A 205 -0.74 11.78 -4.41
N GLY A 206 -0.62 12.60 -5.43
CA GLY A 206 0.66 12.95 -6.07
C GLY A 206 1.42 14.02 -5.29
N ASN A 207 2.72 14.08 -5.46
CA ASN A 207 3.57 15.08 -4.80
C ASN A 207 3.39 16.48 -5.42
N GLY A 208 3.48 17.50 -4.60
CA GLY A 208 3.51 18.90 -5.02
C GLY A 208 4.79 19.23 -5.78
N GLY A 209 4.70 20.13 -6.73
CA GLY A 209 5.85 20.67 -7.44
C GLY A 209 6.63 21.68 -6.61
N PRO A 210 7.86 22.05 -7.02
CA PRO A 210 8.63 23.09 -6.32
C PRO A 210 7.94 24.45 -6.40
N ALA A 211 8.31 25.37 -5.52
CA ALA A 211 7.83 26.75 -5.62
C ALA A 211 8.25 27.39 -6.97
N PRO A 212 7.42 28.27 -7.56
CA PRO A 212 7.72 28.86 -8.87
C PRO A 212 8.82 29.92 -8.86
N LEU A 213 9.07 30.52 -7.70
CA LEU A 213 10.03 31.58 -7.51
C LEU A 213 10.82 31.34 -6.22
N VAL A 214 12.03 31.82 -6.22
CA VAL A 214 12.89 31.87 -5.05
C VAL A 214 12.23 32.75 -3.97
N GLY A 215 12.13 32.22 -2.74
CA GLY A 215 11.39 32.87 -1.67
C GLY A 215 9.86 32.67 -1.71
N GLY A 216 9.36 31.79 -2.62
CA GLY A 216 7.94 31.44 -2.66
C GLY A 216 7.55 30.31 -1.72
N VAL A 217 6.25 30.08 -1.59
CA VAL A 217 5.70 28.93 -0.86
C VAL A 217 5.68 27.70 -1.76
N GLY A 218 6.23 26.57 -1.28
CA GLY A 218 6.11 25.26 -1.92
C GLY A 218 4.64 24.88 -2.10
N THR A 219 4.37 24.07 -3.10
CA THR A 219 3.00 23.70 -3.41
C THR A 219 2.54 22.52 -2.55
N THR A 220 1.21 22.40 -2.36
CA THR A 220 0.66 21.34 -1.53
C THR A 220 0.74 19.98 -2.24
N GLY A 221 0.92 18.91 -1.48
CA GLY A 221 0.71 17.54 -1.96
C GLY A 221 -0.76 17.28 -2.28
N GLY A 222 -1.04 16.38 -3.22
CA GLY A 222 -2.40 15.93 -3.53
C GLY A 222 -3.01 15.13 -2.38
N ALA A 223 -4.33 15.21 -2.21
CA ALA A 223 -5.04 14.39 -1.23
C ALA A 223 -5.05 12.91 -1.67
N GLY A 224 -4.99 12.00 -0.71
CA GLY A 224 -5.33 10.60 -0.95
C GLY A 224 -6.82 10.44 -1.28
N GLY A 225 -7.15 9.49 -2.14
CA GLY A 225 -8.54 9.15 -2.46
C GLY A 225 -9.22 8.45 -1.28
N ASN A 226 -10.52 8.64 -1.13
CA ASN A 226 -11.28 7.90 -0.11
C ASN A 226 -11.42 6.44 -0.50
N GLY A 227 -11.49 5.55 0.49
CA GLY A 227 -11.88 4.16 0.28
C GLY A 227 -13.35 4.06 -0.10
N GLY A 228 -13.69 3.09 -0.97
CA GLY A 228 -15.06 2.77 -1.35
C GLY A 228 -15.84 2.11 -0.23
N GLY A 229 -17.15 2.33 -0.16
CA GLY A 229 -18.03 1.63 0.77
C GLY A 229 -18.35 0.21 0.29
N ALA A 230 -18.72 -0.70 1.22
CA ALA A 230 -19.34 -1.97 0.87
C ALA A 230 -20.88 -1.82 0.76
N GLY A 231 -21.57 -2.92 0.41
CA GLY A 231 -23.00 -2.91 0.15
C GLY A 231 -23.89 -3.05 1.41
N LEU A 232 -24.90 -3.96 1.35
CA LEU A 232 -25.91 -4.09 2.40
C LEU A 232 -25.60 -5.20 3.41
N PHE A 233 -25.31 -6.42 2.93
CA PHE A 233 -25.25 -7.57 3.83
C PHE A 233 -23.86 -7.82 4.40
N TYR A 234 -22.89 -8.00 3.54
CA TYR A 234 -21.54 -8.34 3.97
C TYR A 234 -20.48 -7.68 3.10
N GLY A 235 -19.48 -7.09 3.73
CA GLY A 235 -18.32 -6.52 3.03
C GLY A 235 -17.56 -5.56 3.93
N PHE A 236 -16.28 -5.40 3.62
CA PHE A 236 -15.38 -4.48 4.30
C PHE A 236 -15.30 -3.17 3.52
N GLY A 237 -15.21 -2.06 4.21
CA GLY A 237 -14.87 -0.78 3.61
C GLY A 237 -13.45 -0.77 3.05
N GLY A 238 -13.23 -0.13 1.94
CA GLY A 238 -11.91 0.08 1.34
C GLY A 238 -11.04 1.00 2.19
N ALA A 239 -9.72 0.80 2.19
CA ALA A 239 -8.80 1.71 2.84
C ALA A 239 -8.74 3.06 2.12
N GLY A 240 -8.52 4.16 2.84
CA GLY A 240 -8.18 5.47 2.26
C GLY A 240 -6.77 5.47 1.67
N GLY A 241 -6.54 6.25 0.62
CA GLY A 241 -5.22 6.45 0.02
C GLY A 241 -4.37 7.43 0.84
N ASN A 242 -3.07 7.32 0.76
CA ASN A 242 -2.16 8.25 1.43
C ASN A 242 -2.12 9.60 0.71
N GLY A 243 -1.87 10.69 1.44
CA GLY A 243 -1.60 12.01 0.86
C GLY A 243 -0.23 12.09 0.20
N GLY A 244 -0.08 12.96 -0.79
CA GLY A 244 1.19 13.25 -1.46
C GLY A 244 2.05 14.23 -0.65
N MET A 245 3.36 14.24 -0.89
CA MET A 245 4.30 15.14 -0.24
C MET A 245 4.10 16.60 -0.71
N GLY A 246 4.34 17.55 0.18
CA GLY A 246 4.45 18.97 -0.17
C GLY A 246 5.70 19.24 -1.02
N GLY A 247 5.59 20.25 -1.88
CA GLY A 247 6.71 20.67 -2.74
C GLY A 247 7.80 21.39 -1.96
N VAL A 248 9.02 21.33 -2.48
CA VAL A 248 10.19 22.03 -1.91
C VAL A 248 10.08 23.54 -2.19
N ALA A 249 10.44 24.36 -1.22
CA ALA A 249 10.66 25.79 -1.45
C ALA A 249 12.15 26.05 -1.69
N PRO A 250 12.57 26.43 -2.92
CA PRO A 250 13.94 26.82 -3.15
C PRO A 250 14.23 28.15 -2.47
N SER A 251 15.35 28.23 -1.77
CA SER A 251 15.80 29.41 -1.03
C SER A 251 17.05 30.07 -1.61
N THR A 252 17.53 29.63 -2.78
CA THR A 252 18.66 30.23 -3.49
C THR A 252 18.18 31.29 -4.50
N GLY A 253 18.38 32.55 -4.18
CA GLY A 253 18.08 33.69 -5.05
C GLY A 253 17.71 34.94 -4.31
N PRO A 254 17.46 36.09 -4.98
CA PRO A 254 17.09 37.32 -4.32
C PRO A 254 15.74 37.16 -3.60
N SER A 255 15.78 37.29 -2.29
CA SER A 255 14.60 37.24 -1.42
C SER A 255 13.68 38.43 -1.74
N MET A 256 12.41 38.15 -2.02
CA MET A 256 11.37 39.19 -2.16
C MET A 256 10.87 39.72 -0.80
N GLY A 257 11.60 39.48 0.29
CA GLY A 257 11.21 39.91 1.64
C GLY A 257 10.11 39.04 2.28
N ILE A 258 9.76 37.93 1.65
CA ILE A 258 8.85 36.89 2.17
C ILE A 258 9.69 35.66 2.53
N LEU A 259 9.46 35.08 3.70
CA LEU A 259 10.13 33.86 4.12
C LEU A 259 9.68 32.70 3.22
N PRO A 260 10.61 31.97 2.53
CA PRO A 260 10.25 30.76 1.80
C PRO A 260 9.64 29.72 2.74
N ALA A 261 8.55 29.10 2.32
CA ALA A 261 7.93 28.02 3.07
C ALA A 261 7.82 26.76 2.25
N GLY A 262 8.14 25.61 2.82
CA GLY A 262 7.87 24.32 2.21
C GLY A 262 6.38 24.12 1.98
N GLY A 263 6.00 23.34 0.99
CA GLY A 263 4.60 23.01 0.71
C GLY A 263 3.99 22.12 1.78
N VAL A 264 2.70 22.25 2.02
CA VAL A 264 1.98 21.37 2.96
C VAL A 264 1.81 19.99 2.34
N GLY A 265 1.99 18.95 3.13
CA GLY A 265 1.65 17.57 2.72
C GLY A 265 0.15 17.40 2.48
N GLY A 266 -0.23 16.61 1.49
CA GLY A 266 -1.63 16.30 1.20
C GLY A 266 -2.29 15.49 2.34
N PRO A 267 -3.58 15.68 2.63
CA PRO A 267 -4.28 14.84 3.60
C PRO A 267 -4.44 13.40 3.08
N GLY A 268 -4.46 12.43 3.99
CA GLY A 268 -4.88 11.06 3.70
C GLY A 268 -6.38 10.98 3.41
N GLY A 269 -6.80 10.04 2.56
CA GLY A 269 -8.20 9.75 2.30
C GLY A 269 -8.87 9.03 3.46
N SER A 270 -10.18 9.22 3.64
CA SER A 270 -10.95 8.49 4.64
C SER A 270 -11.11 7.02 4.26
N GLY A 271 -11.16 6.12 5.24
CA GLY A 271 -11.59 4.75 5.02
C GLY A 271 -13.06 4.67 4.62
N GLY A 272 -13.40 3.71 3.77
CA GLY A 272 -14.78 3.45 3.34
C GLY A 272 -15.61 2.80 4.45
N ALA A 273 -16.93 3.02 4.42
CA ALA A 273 -17.85 2.32 5.31
C ALA A 273 -17.97 0.85 4.93
N SER A 274 -18.16 -0.03 5.91
CA SER A 274 -18.48 -1.44 5.64
C SER A 274 -19.91 -1.62 5.14
N ALA A 275 -20.28 -2.89 4.86
CA ALA A 275 -21.66 -3.23 4.59
C ALA A 275 -22.56 -2.90 5.79
N LEU A 276 -23.85 -2.59 5.50
CA LEU A 276 -24.79 -2.16 6.51
C LEU A 276 -24.98 -3.19 7.62
N ALA A 277 -25.09 -4.47 7.30
CA ALA A 277 -25.34 -5.51 8.31
C ALA A 277 -24.05 -6.00 8.98
N PHE A 278 -23.08 -6.47 8.18
CA PHE A 278 -21.87 -7.14 8.68
C PHE A 278 -20.63 -6.67 7.92
N GLY A 279 -19.62 -6.24 8.65
CA GLY A 279 -18.32 -5.92 8.10
C GLY A 279 -17.56 -4.88 8.88
N SER A 280 -16.27 -4.77 8.66
CA SER A 280 -15.43 -3.76 9.28
C SER A 280 -15.19 -2.58 8.36
N GLY A 281 -15.15 -1.39 8.92
CA GLY A 281 -14.78 -0.16 8.21
C GLY A 281 -13.34 -0.20 7.71
N GLY A 282 -13.07 0.49 6.61
CA GLY A 282 -11.74 0.66 6.06
C GLY A 282 -10.87 1.57 6.93
N VAL A 283 -9.57 1.38 6.93
CA VAL A 283 -8.64 2.28 7.62
C VAL A 283 -8.49 3.60 6.86
N GLY A 284 -8.25 4.70 7.56
CA GLY A 284 -7.87 5.98 6.94
C GLY A 284 -6.47 5.94 6.37
N GLY A 285 -6.22 6.69 5.29
CA GLY A 285 -4.90 6.86 4.70
C GLY A 285 -4.01 7.77 5.54
N ALA A 286 -2.70 7.61 5.46
CA ALA A 286 -1.76 8.51 6.11
C ALA A 286 -1.68 9.85 5.38
N GLY A 287 -1.35 10.92 6.10
CA GLY A 287 -1.01 12.21 5.51
C GLY A 287 0.29 12.16 4.69
N GLY A 288 0.51 13.11 3.82
CA GLY A 288 1.76 13.31 3.09
C GLY A 288 2.75 14.18 3.88
N LEU A 289 4.04 13.97 3.68
CA LEU A 289 5.08 14.75 4.34
C LEU A 289 5.02 16.22 3.94
N GLY A 290 5.36 17.13 4.87
CA GLY A 290 5.61 18.52 4.56
C GLY A 290 6.86 18.69 3.69
N GLY A 291 6.84 19.62 2.75
CA GLY A 291 7.99 19.94 1.91
C GLY A 291 9.11 20.62 2.72
N PRO A 292 10.40 20.29 2.52
CA PRO A 292 11.49 21.02 3.15
C PRO A 292 11.70 22.39 2.50
N THR A 293 12.40 23.28 3.19
CA THR A 293 13.05 24.43 2.54
C THR A 293 14.40 23.98 1.99
N ASP A 294 14.89 24.60 0.92
CA ASP A 294 16.20 24.34 0.34
C ASP A 294 16.97 25.66 0.17
N GLY A 295 18.03 25.85 0.96
CA GLY A 295 19.03 26.85 0.66
C GLY A 295 19.46 27.84 1.77
N THR A 296 20.06 28.95 1.36
CA THR A 296 20.84 29.91 2.17
C THR A 296 20.03 31.03 2.83
N VAL A 297 18.73 31.06 2.64
CA VAL A 297 17.83 32.08 3.18
C VAL A 297 16.93 31.49 4.27
N GLN A 298 16.69 32.23 5.34
CA GLN A 298 15.74 31.86 6.39
C GLN A 298 14.39 31.41 5.79
N GLY A 299 13.87 30.27 6.23
CA GLY A 299 12.61 29.72 5.74
C GLY A 299 11.87 28.86 6.77
N VAL A 300 10.71 28.36 6.39
CA VAL A 300 9.88 27.49 7.25
C VAL A 300 9.57 26.21 6.50
N GLY A 301 9.83 25.04 7.07
CA GLY A 301 9.39 23.74 6.53
C GLY A 301 7.87 23.69 6.40
N GLY A 302 7.36 22.98 5.38
CA GLY A 302 5.93 22.78 5.16
C GLY A 302 5.30 21.95 6.27
N PHE A 303 4.01 22.11 6.51
CA PHE A 303 3.29 21.29 7.49
C PHE A 303 3.06 19.88 6.94
N GLY A 304 3.13 18.89 7.81
CA GLY A 304 2.70 17.53 7.48
C GLY A 304 1.20 17.48 7.21
N GLY A 305 0.79 16.60 6.26
CA GLY A 305 -0.62 16.34 5.97
C GLY A 305 -1.30 15.60 7.12
N GLN A 306 -2.61 15.82 7.27
CA GLN A 306 -3.43 15.10 8.25
C GLN A 306 -3.69 13.67 7.79
N GLY A 307 -3.81 12.72 8.72
CA GLY A 307 -4.32 11.38 8.45
C GLY A 307 -5.82 11.40 8.14
N GLY A 308 -6.29 10.49 7.30
CA GLY A 308 -7.72 10.31 7.02
C GLY A 308 -8.43 9.59 8.15
N ASN A 309 -9.73 9.84 8.32
CA ASN A 309 -10.54 9.14 9.33
C ASN A 309 -10.79 7.68 8.95
N GLY A 310 -10.97 6.82 9.95
CA GLY A 310 -11.41 5.45 9.74
C GLY A 310 -12.86 5.36 9.26
N GLY A 311 -13.18 4.31 8.51
CA GLY A 311 -14.54 4.02 8.02
C GLY A 311 -15.43 3.42 9.11
N GLN A 312 -16.74 3.59 8.94
CA GLN A 312 -17.75 3.04 9.85
C GLN A 312 -17.89 1.53 9.70
N SER A 313 -18.21 0.83 10.79
CA SER A 313 -18.56 -0.58 10.76
C SER A 313 -20.01 -0.83 10.35
N GLY A 314 -20.36 -2.12 10.16
CA GLY A 314 -21.75 -2.55 9.99
C GLY A 314 -22.62 -2.25 11.21
N LEU A 315 -23.93 -2.10 10.94
CA LEU A 315 -24.90 -1.79 11.98
C LEU A 315 -25.03 -2.90 13.03
N LEU A 316 -25.01 -4.17 12.60
CA LEU A 316 -25.18 -5.29 13.51
C LEU A 316 -23.86 -5.76 14.12
N PHE A 317 -22.89 -6.08 13.26
CA PHE A 317 -21.57 -6.59 13.68
C PHE A 317 -20.46 -6.04 12.83
N GLY A 318 -19.39 -5.64 13.47
CA GLY A 318 -18.14 -5.27 12.82
C GLY A 318 -17.32 -4.26 13.60
N ASN A 319 -16.04 -4.24 13.36
CA ASN A 319 -15.15 -3.25 13.95
C ASN A 319 -15.06 -2.03 13.04
N ALA A 320 -14.94 -0.86 13.60
CA ALA A 320 -14.66 0.34 12.84
C ALA A 320 -13.21 0.37 12.35
N GLY A 321 -12.97 1.10 11.27
CA GLY A 321 -11.63 1.36 10.76
C GLY A 321 -10.85 2.30 11.67
N ALA A 322 -9.54 2.12 11.77
CA ALA A 322 -8.67 3.06 12.47
C ALA A 322 -8.43 4.30 11.62
N GLY A 323 -8.18 5.43 12.25
CA GLY A 323 -7.70 6.65 11.60
C GLY A 323 -6.28 6.47 11.07
N GLY A 324 -5.95 7.17 10.00
CA GLY A 324 -4.62 7.21 9.42
C GLY A 324 -3.68 8.08 10.24
N ALA A 325 -2.38 7.84 10.17
CA ALA A 325 -1.39 8.69 10.83
C ALA A 325 -1.24 10.04 10.12
N GLY A 326 -1.02 11.09 10.88
CA GLY A 326 -0.52 12.36 10.37
C GLY A 326 0.95 12.22 9.95
N ALA A 327 1.38 13.04 9.02
CA ALA A 327 2.75 13.00 8.51
C ALA A 327 3.65 14.03 9.18
N ALA A 328 4.96 13.81 9.06
CA ALA A 328 5.93 14.75 9.60
C ALA A 328 5.92 16.08 8.83
N GLY A 329 6.23 17.17 9.56
CA GLY A 329 6.54 18.45 8.98
C GLY A 329 7.87 18.44 8.22
N GLY A 330 7.99 19.31 7.24
CA GLY A 330 9.22 19.49 6.47
C GLY A 330 10.35 20.06 7.32
N ALA A 331 11.59 19.69 7.01
CA ALA A 331 12.75 20.25 7.67
C ALA A 331 13.01 21.69 7.17
N GLY A 332 13.44 22.56 8.08
CA GLY A 332 14.15 23.77 7.72
C GLY A 332 15.56 23.38 7.30
N THR A 333 16.00 23.80 6.12
CA THR A 333 17.33 23.54 5.61
C THR A 333 18.01 24.85 5.22
N GLY A 334 19.33 24.89 5.21
CA GLY A 334 20.14 26.06 4.86
C GLY A 334 21.12 26.46 5.96
N ASP A 335 21.98 27.43 5.64
CA ASP A 335 23.00 27.95 6.54
C ASP A 335 22.50 29.09 7.46
N THR A 336 21.25 29.48 7.34
CA THR A 336 20.58 30.49 8.13
C THR A 336 19.46 29.88 8.95
N GLU A 337 19.06 30.56 10.03
CA GLU A 337 17.97 30.18 10.94
C GLU A 337 16.68 29.84 10.19
N SER A 338 16.47 28.57 9.81
CA SER A 338 15.23 28.09 9.17
C SER A 338 14.48 27.17 10.11
N PHE A 339 13.16 27.33 10.15
CA PHE A 339 12.27 26.64 11.10
C PHE A 339 11.74 25.33 10.53
N GLY A 340 11.60 24.32 11.36
CA GLY A 340 10.89 23.10 11.03
C GLY A 340 9.37 23.31 10.89
N GLY A 341 8.72 22.60 9.96
CA GLY A 341 7.27 22.60 9.81
C GLY A 341 6.58 21.80 10.91
N HIS A 342 5.31 22.08 11.19
CA HIS A 342 4.53 21.29 12.15
C HIS A 342 4.16 19.92 11.59
N GLY A 343 4.07 18.92 12.46
CA GLY A 343 3.52 17.60 12.12
C GLY A 343 2.01 17.66 11.87
N GLY A 344 1.51 16.81 10.97
CA GLY A 344 0.08 16.64 10.70
C GLY A 344 -0.64 15.91 11.83
N ALA A 345 -1.91 16.20 12.06
CA ALA A 345 -2.74 15.45 13.01
C ALA A 345 -3.05 14.05 12.49
N GLY A 346 -3.18 13.07 13.39
CA GLY A 346 -3.76 11.77 13.07
C GLY A 346 -5.27 11.87 12.83
N GLY A 347 -5.81 10.97 12.00
CA GLY A 347 -7.27 10.87 11.77
C GLY A 347 -7.98 10.18 12.92
N ASP A 348 -9.27 10.43 13.07
CA ASP A 348 -10.10 9.78 14.09
C ASP A 348 -10.51 8.36 13.68
N GLY A 349 -10.78 7.51 14.66
CA GLY A 349 -11.36 6.19 14.43
C GLY A 349 -12.80 6.28 13.88
N GLY A 350 -13.20 5.30 13.07
CA GLY A 350 -14.57 5.19 12.54
C GLY A 350 -15.59 4.78 13.60
N ALA A 351 -16.86 5.09 13.37
CA ALA A 351 -17.95 4.73 14.27
C ALA A 351 -18.36 3.25 14.16
N VAL A 352 -18.94 2.70 15.24
CA VAL A 352 -19.41 1.31 15.32
C VAL A 352 -20.94 1.27 15.49
N GLY A 353 -21.59 0.22 14.96
CA GLY A 353 -23.02 -0.03 15.16
C GLY A 353 -23.33 -0.70 16.50
N LEU A 354 -24.04 -1.84 16.46
CA LEU A 354 -24.56 -2.51 17.66
C LEU A 354 -23.49 -3.29 18.42
N ILE A 355 -22.70 -4.09 17.71
CA ILE A 355 -21.65 -4.96 18.28
C ILE A 355 -20.35 -4.81 17.51
N GLY A 356 -19.27 -4.48 18.20
CA GLY A 356 -17.94 -4.37 17.64
C GLY A 356 -17.05 -3.35 18.34
N ASN A 357 -15.80 -3.33 18.02
CA ASN A 357 -14.83 -2.45 18.65
C ASN A 357 -14.73 -1.13 17.88
N GLY A 358 -14.61 -0.03 18.59
CA GLY A 358 -14.32 1.28 18.07
C GLY A 358 -12.97 1.31 17.33
N GLY A 359 -12.89 2.09 16.27
CA GLY A 359 -11.64 2.34 15.57
C GLY A 359 -10.67 3.14 16.43
N GLY A 360 -9.40 2.79 16.43
CA GLY A 360 -8.37 3.60 17.07
C GLY A 360 -8.12 4.89 16.30
N GLY A 361 -7.72 5.96 16.98
CA GLY A 361 -7.19 7.18 16.38
C GLY A 361 -5.81 6.96 15.77
N GLY A 362 -5.48 7.68 14.70
CA GLY A 362 -4.17 7.69 14.10
C GLY A 362 -3.16 8.51 14.93
N ASN A 363 -1.90 8.17 14.84
CA ASN A 363 -0.85 8.95 15.52
C ASN A 363 -0.63 10.28 14.80
N GLY A 364 -0.26 11.32 15.58
CA GLY A 364 0.22 12.59 15.02
C GLY A 364 1.62 12.44 14.40
N GLY A 365 1.91 13.26 13.40
CA GLY A 365 3.21 13.32 12.74
C GLY A 365 4.25 14.07 13.57
N ALA A 366 5.52 13.76 13.38
CA ALA A 366 6.60 14.50 14.03
C ALA A 366 6.69 15.95 13.50
N GLY A 367 7.15 16.87 14.33
CA GLY A 367 7.60 18.20 13.86
C GLY A 367 8.86 18.06 13.00
N GLY A 368 9.03 18.97 12.03
CA GLY A 368 10.23 19.05 11.21
C GLY A 368 11.42 19.60 12.01
N THR A 369 12.64 19.25 11.64
CA THR A 369 13.86 19.78 12.28
C THR A 369 14.16 21.20 11.82
N GLY A 370 14.74 22.02 12.71
CA GLY A 370 15.31 23.31 12.36
C GLY A 370 16.65 23.15 11.65
N SER A 371 17.05 24.15 10.86
CA SER A 371 18.34 24.13 10.15
C SER A 371 19.52 24.38 11.07
N PRO A 372 20.71 23.86 10.75
CA PRO A 372 21.95 24.38 11.27
C PRO A 372 22.13 25.85 10.92
N GLY A 373 22.67 26.66 11.81
CA GLY A 373 22.97 28.06 11.53
C GLY A 373 24.35 28.44 12.03
N ALA A 374 25.03 29.41 11.37
CA ALA A 374 26.35 29.87 11.79
C ALA A 374 26.33 30.55 13.16
N VAL A 375 25.27 31.28 13.45
CA VAL A 375 25.09 32.04 14.71
C VAL A 375 23.97 31.43 15.54
N VAL A 376 22.77 31.28 14.96
CA VAL A 376 21.58 30.74 15.62
C VAL A 376 21.03 29.58 14.79
N GLY A 377 20.80 28.42 15.40
CA GLY A 377 20.08 27.31 14.80
C GLY A 377 18.58 27.62 14.68
N GLY A 378 17.94 27.11 13.66
CA GLY A 378 16.48 27.22 13.46
C GLY A 378 15.69 26.42 14.50
N ASN A 379 14.47 26.83 14.80
CA ASN A 379 13.61 26.12 15.75
C ASN A 379 12.98 24.89 15.13
N GLY A 380 12.84 23.82 15.91
CA GLY A 380 12.07 22.64 15.53
C GLY A 380 10.56 22.91 15.46
N GLY A 381 9.86 22.22 14.57
CA GLY A 381 8.40 22.28 14.44
C GLY A 381 7.66 21.55 15.56
N VAL A 382 6.41 21.92 15.82
CA VAL A 382 5.55 21.23 16.80
C VAL A 382 5.10 19.88 16.26
N GLY A 383 5.02 18.85 17.10
CA GLY A 383 4.44 17.57 16.78
C GLY A 383 2.92 17.65 16.54
N GLY A 384 2.41 16.83 15.64
CA GLY A 384 0.98 16.73 15.34
C GLY A 384 0.17 16.09 16.47
N LEU A 385 -1.12 16.38 16.52
CA LEU A 385 -2.05 15.79 17.49
C LEU A 385 -2.33 14.33 17.15
N GLY A 386 -2.51 13.46 18.15
CA GLY A 386 -3.11 12.14 17.96
C GLY A 386 -4.61 12.24 17.70
N GLY A 387 -5.15 11.39 16.81
CA GLY A 387 -6.58 11.28 16.55
C GLY A 387 -7.33 10.63 17.71
N ALA A 388 -8.63 10.89 17.83
CA ALA A 388 -9.45 10.27 18.85
C ALA A 388 -9.84 8.82 18.49
N GLY A 389 -9.86 7.93 19.47
CA GLY A 389 -10.53 6.64 19.35
C GLY A 389 -12.05 6.79 19.39
N SER A 390 -12.77 5.98 18.60
CA SER A 390 -14.22 6.05 18.54
C SER A 390 -14.88 5.18 19.61
N PRO A 391 -16.16 5.45 19.95
CA PRO A 391 -16.93 4.59 20.84
C PRO A 391 -17.01 3.15 20.33
N GLY A 392 -17.06 2.19 21.28
CA GLY A 392 -17.42 0.80 20.97
C GLY A 392 -18.90 0.66 20.62
N GLY A 393 -19.32 -0.55 20.17
CA GLY A 393 -20.67 -0.84 19.77
C GLY A 393 -21.71 -0.57 20.91
N LEU A 394 -22.92 -0.20 20.49
CA LEU A 394 -23.99 0.20 21.41
C LEU A 394 -24.29 -0.86 22.47
N LEU A 395 -24.34 -2.13 22.07
CA LEU A 395 -24.62 -3.24 23.00
C LEU A 395 -23.32 -3.82 23.58
N TYR A 396 -22.37 -4.15 22.74
CA TYR A 396 -21.11 -4.78 23.15
C TYR A 396 -19.93 -4.31 22.29
N GLY A 397 -18.85 -3.91 22.95
CA GLY A 397 -17.60 -3.57 22.28
C GLY A 397 -16.66 -2.72 23.11
N THR A 398 -15.40 -2.76 22.78
CA THR A 398 -14.39 -1.88 23.39
C THR A 398 -14.33 -0.55 22.66
N GLY A 399 -14.13 0.54 23.39
CA GLY A 399 -13.75 1.81 22.78
C GLY A 399 -12.40 1.70 22.06
N GLY A 400 -12.24 2.41 20.96
CA GLY A 400 -10.97 2.51 20.26
C GLY A 400 -9.93 3.27 21.08
N ALA A 401 -8.66 2.90 21.00
CA ALA A 401 -7.59 3.67 21.62
C ALA A 401 -7.40 5.01 20.92
N GLY A 402 -7.05 6.06 21.65
CA GLY A 402 -6.57 7.32 21.09
C GLY A 402 -5.20 7.16 20.46
N GLY A 403 -4.91 7.91 19.39
CA GLY A 403 -3.61 7.96 18.76
C GLY A 403 -2.60 8.74 19.59
N ASN A 404 -1.33 8.42 19.49
CA ASN A 404 -0.28 9.16 20.17
C ASN A 404 -0.06 10.52 19.49
N GLY A 405 0.29 11.54 20.27
CA GLY A 405 0.80 12.80 19.73
C GLY A 405 2.18 12.61 19.11
N GLY A 406 2.49 13.32 18.05
CA GLY A 406 3.79 13.31 17.40
C GLY A 406 4.87 14.02 18.26
N PRO A 407 6.13 13.58 18.20
CA PRO A 407 7.22 14.32 18.87
C PRO A 407 7.44 15.67 18.20
N GLY A 408 7.93 16.65 18.97
CA GLY A 408 8.44 17.90 18.42
C GLY A 408 9.71 17.68 17.60
N GLY A 409 9.96 18.55 16.66
CA GLY A 409 11.18 18.53 15.84
C GLY A 409 12.39 19.05 16.63
N ASP A 410 13.59 18.62 16.24
CA ASP A 410 14.82 19.08 16.84
C ASP A 410 15.14 20.51 16.42
N GLY A 411 15.66 21.31 17.35
CA GLY A 411 16.26 22.61 17.04
C GLY A 411 17.60 22.42 16.32
N GLY A 412 17.88 23.32 15.37
CA GLY A 412 19.13 23.29 14.61
C GLY A 412 20.35 23.62 15.45
N THR A 413 21.52 23.12 15.05
CA THR A 413 22.80 23.43 15.68
C THR A 413 23.32 24.80 15.27
N GLY A 414 24.05 25.49 16.15
CA GLY A 414 24.66 26.78 15.89
C GLY A 414 25.46 27.26 17.11
N ALA A 415 26.08 28.44 17.06
CA ALA A 415 26.69 29.05 18.26
C ALA A 415 25.63 29.20 19.37
N THR A 416 24.40 29.50 18.99
CA THR A 416 23.19 29.37 19.82
C THR A 416 22.33 28.28 19.17
N VAL A 417 22.04 27.21 19.90
CA VAL A 417 21.20 26.11 19.42
C VAL A 417 19.74 26.60 19.34
N GLY A 418 19.04 26.20 18.25
CA GLY A 418 17.63 26.54 18.07
C GLY A 418 16.74 25.88 19.14
N PHE A 419 15.53 26.42 19.32
CA PHE A 419 14.55 25.86 20.26
C PHE A 419 14.03 24.50 19.75
N ALA A 420 13.87 23.59 20.68
CA ALA A 420 13.16 22.34 20.41
C ALA A 420 11.68 22.61 20.10
N GLY A 421 11.08 21.80 19.22
CA GLY A 421 9.63 21.80 19.00
C GLY A 421 8.88 21.17 20.19
N SER A 422 7.69 21.67 20.49
CA SER A 422 6.79 21.02 21.47
C SER A 422 6.21 19.73 20.94
N GLY A 423 5.93 18.76 21.82
CA GLY A 423 5.20 17.55 21.46
C GLY A 423 3.72 17.79 21.21
N GLY A 424 3.12 16.99 20.33
CA GLY A 424 1.68 16.98 20.09
C GLY A 424 0.89 16.28 21.20
N PHE A 425 -0.37 16.64 21.38
CA PHE A 425 -1.24 16.01 22.38
C PHE A 425 -1.67 14.60 21.92
N GLY A 426 -1.80 13.66 22.86
CA GLY A 426 -2.40 12.35 22.61
C GLY A 426 -3.92 12.46 22.44
N GLY A 427 -4.49 11.62 21.57
CA GLY A 427 -5.93 11.53 21.34
C GLY A 427 -6.67 10.87 22.51
N ALA A 428 -7.92 11.22 22.72
CA ALA A 428 -8.75 10.57 23.71
C ALA A 428 -9.12 9.13 23.28
N GLY A 429 -9.21 8.20 24.23
CA GLY A 429 -9.79 6.87 24.02
C GLY A 429 -11.32 6.93 23.91
N GLY A 430 -11.89 6.06 23.08
CA GLY A 430 -13.32 5.91 22.88
C GLY A 430 -14.01 5.28 24.09
N ILE A 431 -15.26 5.65 24.36
CA ILE A 431 -16.05 5.04 25.43
C ILE A 431 -16.58 3.67 25.03
N ALA A 432 -16.76 2.74 25.96
CA ALA A 432 -17.68 1.63 25.76
C ALA A 432 -19.12 2.09 26.10
N GLN A 433 -20.12 1.48 25.46
CA GLN A 433 -21.52 1.91 25.62
C GLN A 433 -22.22 1.12 26.75
N LEU A 434 -22.78 -0.06 26.48
CA LEU A 434 -23.50 -0.86 27.47
C LEU A 434 -22.58 -1.87 28.15
N PHE A 435 -21.89 -2.70 27.37
CA PHE A 435 -20.90 -3.68 27.82
C PHE A 435 -19.58 -3.48 27.09
N GLY A 436 -18.47 -3.45 27.81
CA GLY A 436 -17.12 -3.41 27.24
C GLY A 436 -16.16 -2.50 27.97
N THR A 437 -14.91 -2.51 27.55
CA THR A 437 -13.86 -1.67 28.12
C THR A 437 -13.72 -0.37 27.36
N GLY A 438 -13.47 0.71 28.06
CA GLY A 438 -13.07 1.99 27.47
C GLY A 438 -11.73 1.86 26.77
N GLY A 439 -11.53 2.58 25.68
CA GLY A 439 -10.26 2.68 24.95
C GLY A 439 -9.22 3.45 25.77
N MET A 440 -7.96 3.10 25.62
CA MET A 440 -6.86 3.84 26.24
C MET A 440 -6.71 5.21 25.58
N GLY A 441 -6.32 6.22 26.35
CA GLY A 441 -5.86 7.49 25.80
C GLY A 441 -4.49 7.34 25.13
N GLY A 442 -4.23 8.09 24.08
CA GLY A 442 -2.92 8.13 23.43
C GLY A 442 -1.90 8.90 24.26
N SER A 443 -0.63 8.53 24.18
CA SER A 443 0.44 9.29 24.84
C SER A 443 0.66 10.63 24.15
N GLY A 444 1.05 11.65 24.92
CA GLY A 444 1.58 12.91 24.36
C GLY A 444 2.96 12.70 23.73
N GLY A 445 3.27 13.44 22.69
CA GLY A 445 4.60 13.46 22.06
C GLY A 445 5.63 14.13 22.97
N GLY A 446 6.88 13.65 22.96
CA GLY A 446 7.99 14.33 23.60
C GLY A 446 8.41 15.62 22.87
N ILE A 447 9.16 16.47 23.53
CA ILE A 447 9.82 17.61 22.85
C ILE A 447 10.98 17.08 22.00
N GLY A 448 11.36 17.86 20.96
CA GLY A 448 12.58 17.63 20.19
C GLY A 448 13.86 17.86 21.02
N ALA A 449 15.02 17.54 20.44
CA ALA A 449 16.30 17.96 20.96
C ALA A 449 16.54 19.46 20.66
N GLY A 450 17.24 20.17 21.51
CA GLY A 450 17.55 21.58 21.28
C GLY A 450 17.52 22.40 22.56
N THR A 451 17.54 23.73 22.41
CA THR A 451 17.45 24.65 23.56
C THR A 451 16.03 24.60 24.13
N THR A 452 15.98 24.42 25.45
CA THR A 452 14.74 24.37 26.23
C THR A 452 14.63 25.52 27.22
N THR A 453 15.75 26.23 27.45
CA THR A 453 15.78 27.43 28.32
C THR A 453 15.42 28.68 27.54
N VAL A 454 14.34 29.29 27.90
CA VAL A 454 13.88 30.58 27.35
C VAL A 454 14.18 31.70 28.30
N VAL A 455 14.51 32.86 27.70
CA VAL A 455 14.55 34.11 28.41
C VAL A 455 13.12 34.71 28.32
N PRO A 456 12.48 35.07 29.46
CA PRO A 456 11.15 35.68 29.40
C PRO A 456 11.07 36.82 28.39
N PRO A 457 9.98 37.00 27.58
CA PRO A 457 8.62 36.42 27.78
C PRO A 457 8.27 35.17 26.99
N ASP A 458 9.21 34.47 26.39
CA ASP A 458 8.92 33.32 25.51
C ASP A 458 8.48 32.07 26.28
N VAL A 459 7.74 31.19 25.60
CA VAL A 459 7.19 29.99 26.19
C VAL A 459 8.16 28.81 25.92
N ALA A 460 8.62 28.14 26.98
CA ALA A 460 9.45 26.95 26.84
C ALA A 460 8.70 25.84 26.07
N PRO A 461 9.41 25.02 25.22
CA PRO A 461 8.80 23.88 24.59
C PRO A 461 8.32 22.88 25.66
N VAL A 462 7.11 22.35 25.46
CA VAL A 462 6.48 21.41 26.39
C VAL A 462 6.18 20.09 25.70
N GLY A 463 6.27 19.00 26.45
CA GLY A 463 5.73 17.74 25.98
C GLY A 463 4.22 17.81 25.82
N GLY A 464 3.66 17.07 24.88
CA GLY A 464 2.22 16.97 24.70
C GLY A 464 1.55 16.30 25.92
N THR A 465 0.34 16.72 26.29
CA THR A 465 -0.43 16.00 27.29
C THR A 465 -0.93 14.68 26.74
N GLY A 466 -1.03 13.64 27.59
CA GLY A 466 -1.69 12.40 27.25
C GLY A 466 -3.20 12.58 27.07
N GLY A 467 -3.79 11.80 26.20
CA GLY A 467 -5.26 11.75 26.04
C GLY A 467 -5.95 11.06 27.19
N ASN A 468 -7.19 11.42 27.46
CA ASN A 468 -8.00 10.75 28.47
C ASN A 468 -8.39 9.33 28.03
N GLY A 469 -8.45 8.39 28.96
CA GLY A 469 -9.05 7.09 28.72
C GLY A 469 -10.57 7.17 28.57
N GLY A 470 -11.13 6.29 27.75
CA GLY A 470 -12.59 6.20 27.57
C GLY A 470 -13.27 5.55 28.78
N ARG A 471 -14.54 5.90 29.05
CA ARG A 471 -15.34 5.28 30.10
C ARG A 471 -15.67 3.84 29.75
N ALA A 472 -15.83 3.00 30.76
CA ALA A 472 -16.37 1.66 30.67
C ALA A 472 -17.83 1.62 30.20
N GLY A 473 -18.29 0.44 29.80
CA GLY A 473 -19.71 0.19 29.54
C GLY A 473 -20.55 0.40 30.80
N LEU A 474 -21.76 0.90 30.58
CA LEU A 474 -22.66 1.28 31.66
C LEU A 474 -22.97 0.13 32.64
N LEU A 475 -23.18 -1.08 32.15
CA LEU A 475 -23.53 -2.25 32.99
C LEU A 475 -22.29 -3.04 33.44
N LEU A 476 -21.34 -3.28 32.55
CA LEU A 476 -20.14 -4.05 32.86
C LEU A 476 -18.97 -3.61 32.00
N GLY A 477 -17.82 -3.36 32.62
CA GLY A 477 -16.59 -3.04 31.90
C GLY A 477 -15.56 -2.36 32.79
N VAL A 478 -14.40 -2.11 32.21
CA VAL A 478 -13.30 -1.37 32.83
C VAL A 478 -13.04 -0.11 32.04
N GLY A 479 -12.84 1.02 32.71
CA GLY A 479 -12.42 2.27 32.03
C GLY A 479 -11.04 2.13 31.40
N GLY A 480 -10.84 2.81 30.28
CA GLY A 480 -9.53 2.88 29.62
C GLY A 480 -8.52 3.68 30.45
N MET A 481 -7.26 3.31 30.40
CA MET A 481 -6.19 4.10 31.02
C MET A 481 -6.01 5.41 30.28
N GLY A 482 -5.68 6.48 30.99
CA GLY A 482 -5.19 7.71 30.37
C GLY A 482 -3.82 7.51 29.76
N GLY A 483 -3.52 8.26 28.71
CA GLY A 483 -2.21 8.27 28.06
C GLY A 483 -1.17 8.97 28.91
N ASN A 484 0.09 8.60 28.74
CA ASN A 484 1.20 9.28 29.40
C ASN A 484 1.40 10.66 28.80
N GLY A 485 1.86 11.63 29.61
CA GLY A 485 2.39 12.89 29.09
C GLY A 485 3.69 12.67 28.34
N GLY A 486 3.97 13.53 27.36
CA GLY A 486 5.22 13.50 26.60
C GLY A 486 6.43 13.87 27.47
N ALA A 487 7.60 13.30 27.14
CA ALA A 487 8.84 13.63 27.84
C ALA A 487 9.23 15.10 27.61
N THR A 488 9.67 15.76 28.67
CA THR A 488 10.37 17.05 28.63
C THR A 488 11.86 16.82 28.73
N SER A 489 12.70 17.80 28.37
CA SER A 489 14.16 17.65 28.50
C SER A 489 14.60 17.35 29.93
N VAL A 490 15.67 16.60 30.04
CA VAL A 490 16.32 16.28 31.31
C VAL A 490 16.87 17.55 31.95
N GLY A 491 16.24 18.01 33.03
CA GLY A 491 16.70 19.16 33.83
C GLY A 491 15.65 20.23 34.12
N GLY A 492 14.50 20.24 33.47
CA GLY A 492 13.40 21.15 33.73
C GLY A 492 12.24 20.47 34.47
N THR A 493 11.67 21.20 35.44
CA THR A 493 10.53 20.73 36.27
C THR A 493 9.17 20.72 35.58
N LEU A 494 9.11 20.93 34.28
CA LEU A 494 7.85 20.96 33.52
C LEU A 494 7.58 19.58 32.88
N TYR A 495 6.81 18.76 33.56
CA TYR A 495 6.29 17.52 33.02
C TYR A 495 4.96 17.79 32.30
N ALA A 496 4.81 17.27 31.09
CA ALA A 496 3.49 17.26 30.46
C ALA A 496 2.56 16.34 31.27
N ALA A 497 1.32 16.79 31.49
CA ALA A 497 0.35 16.01 32.24
C ALA A 497 -0.04 14.73 31.46
N GLY A 498 -0.19 13.62 32.18
CA GLY A 498 -0.86 12.45 31.67
C GLY A 498 -2.36 12.71 31.52
N GLY A 499 -3.00 11.92 30.65
CA GLY A 499 -4.46 11.92 30.54
C GLY A 499 -5.13 11.26 31.75
N ASN A 500 -6.38 11.62 32.04
CA ASN A 500 -7.16 10.97 33.07
C ASN A 500 -7.59 9.55 32.61
N GLY A 501 -7.64 8.62 33.56
CA GLY A 501 -8.29 7.32 33.32
C GLY A 501 -9.80 7.50 33.10
N GLY A 502 -10.43 6.55 32.39
CA GLY A 502 -11.88 6.50 32.22
C GLY A 502 -12.55 5.89 33.46
N ASP A 503 -13.81 6.29 33.71
CA ASP A 503 -14.61 5.75 34.79
C ASP A 503 -14.95 4.26 34.56
N GLY A 504 -15.05 3.45 35.65
CA GLY A 504 -15.52 2.07 35.61
C GLY A 504 -17.03 2.01 35.35
N GLY A 505 -17.51 0.82 34.88
CA GLY A 505 -18.96 0.53 34.77
C GLY A 505 -19.58 0.23 36.13
N LEU A 506 -20.92 0.24 36.19
CA LEU A 506 -21.66 -0.31 37.30
C LEU A 506 -21.44 -1.84 37.33
N VAL A 507 -21.01 -2.39 38.47
CA VAL A 507 -20.86 -3.83 38.69
C VAL A 507 -22.15 -4.38 39.32
#